data_476ff848ab7b8ebb4f22aecb8c6d81f5
#
_entry.id   476ff848ab7b8ebb4f22aecb8c6d81f5
#
_cell.length_a   1.000
_cell.length_b   1.000
_cell.length_c   1.000
_cell.angle_alpha   90.00
_cell.angle_beta   90.00
_cell.angle_gamma   90.00
#
_symmetry.space_group_name_H-M   'P 1'
#
loop_
_entity.id
_entity.type
_entity.pdbx_description
1 polymer ?
#
loop_
_entity_poly.entity_id
_entity_poly.type
_entity_poly.pdbx_seq_one_letter_code
_entity_poly.pdbx_strand_id
1 'polypeptide(L)'
;MAVFALSPIVHLTVRVFEGGTGAAFSLLFRQRTLDLAVRTLVLTLVVALGCLIVGVLAAWLVTRTDLPGRRFFAVALAAPLAIPSYVAAYVWIAEFPVLAGLPGAALVLIASCFPLVMLPVAAAFASADPGVSEVSRTLGRNAFRTAWTVEARGVVPAAAAGTLLASLYTISDFGAVALMRYDAFTLGVYSAYRGGLDRTVAAVLGLVLVVIATVLTLLERRLRRGATARTGSGVSRVAEPIPLRRWVVPAWSVVLAVLTVSVLVPMLGLVRWMIHSLRFTIAWRDVLTAMLTTIQYATAAAVVVVVLAVPVAVYVARTSSPVGRAAETAVYIAHGLPGITVGLAVVFFGIRFLPAFYQTAVLLIVAYAVLFLPLAVGPARAAIVSTSAAVDDVSRTLGSGPARTDRRVTLPLALPGIAAGAALVFLTVAKELPATLMLRPRGADTLATELWSATQVLKYGEAAPYALALVLVSVVPTIVLDRAVRRRSVPVREAPVEVAS
;
A
#
# COMPACT_ATOMS: atom_id res chain seq x y z
N MET A 1 -4.86 20.85 7.60
CA MET A 1 -4.51 19.51 7.09
C MET A 1 -4.83 18.38 8.07
N ALA A 2 -4.39 18.41 9.34
CA ALA A 2 -4.78 17.38 10.32
C ALA A 2 -6.30 17.24 10.47
N VAL A 3 -7.03 18.35 10.57
CA VAL A 3 -8.50 18.36 10.62
C VAL A 3 -9.11 17.75 9.36
N PHE A 4 -8.56 18.07 8.19
CA PHE A 4 -9.00 17.51 6.92
C PHE A 4 -8.77 15.99 6.85
N ALA A 5 -7.61 15.51 7.27
CA ALA A 5 -7.26 14.09 7.28
C ALA A 5 -8.13 13.28 8.26
N LEU A 6 -8.52 13.87 9.39
CA LEU A 6 -9.36 13.23 10.42
C LEU A 6 -10.87 13.49 10.24
N SER A 7 -11.27 14.34 9.30
CA SER A 7 -12.69 14.68 9.08
C SER A 7 -13.60 13.47 8.85
N PRO A 8 -13.16 12.37 8.16
CA PRO A 8 -13.99 11.18 8.04
C PRO A 8 -14.32 10.52 9.37
N ILE A 9 -13.33 10.46 10.28
CA ILE A 9 -13.52 9.86 11.61
C ILE A 9 -14.53 10.69 12.42
N VAL A 10 -14.31 12.00 12.46
CA VAL A 10 -15.20 12.92 13.18
C VAL A 10 -16.63 12.82 12.65
N HIS A 11 -16.79 12.82 11.33
CA HIS A 11 -18.10 12.80 10.72
C HIS A 11 -18.84 11.48 10.93
N LEU A 12 -18.16 10.32 10.81
CA LEU A 12 -18.74 9.03 11.13
C LEU A 12 -19.15 8.94 12.61
N THR A 13 -18.31 9.47 13.51
CA THR A 13 -18.63 9.52 14.94
C THR A 13 -19.87 10.34 15.21
N VAL A 14 -19.96 11.56 14.68
CA VAL A 14 -21.15 12.40 14.80
C VAL A 14 -22.39 11.68 14.28
N ARG A 15 -22.29 11.02 13.13
CA ARG A 15 -23.41 10.30 12.51
C ARG A 15 -23.92 9.13 13.35
N VAL A 16 -23.01 8.39 14.00
CA VAL A 16 -23.38 7.30 14.92
C VAL A 16 -24.15 7.84 16.13
N PHE A 17 -23.74 8.98 16.70
CA PHE A 17 -24.39 9.58 17.85
C PHE A 17 -25.71 10.30 17.50
N GLU A 18 -25.90 10.81 16.28
CA GLU A 18 -27.18 11.35 15.80
C GLU A 18 -28.29 10.25 15.80
N GLY A 19 -27.94 8.98 15.58
CA GLY A 19 -28.87 7.85 15.66
C GLY A 19 -29.24 7.42 17.08
N GLY A 20 -28.66 8.04 18.11
CA GLY A 20 -28.83 7.68 19.52
C GLY A 20 -27.85 6.63 20.01
N THR A 21 -27.29 6.83 21.21
CA THR A 21 -26.28 5.95 21.81
C THR A 21 -26.80 4.52 22.01
N GLY A 22 -28.06 4.35 22.44
CA GLY A 22 -28.67 3.04 22.63
C GLY A 22 -28.81 2.23 21.34
N ALA A 23 -29.19 2.88 20.24
CA ALA A 23 -29.27 2.26 18.92
C ALA A 23 -27.87 1.85 18.42
N ALA A 24 -26.88 2.70 18.61
CA ALA A 24 -25.49 2.39 18.23
C ALA A 24 -24.95 1.16 18.99
N PHE A 25 -25.17 1.09 20.31
CA PHE A 25 -24.76 -0.06 21.13
C PHE A 25 -25.49 -1.34 20.72
N SER A 26 -26.80 -1.31 20.46
CA SER A 26 -27.54 -2.49 20.00
C SER A 26 -27.04 -3.01 18.65
N LEU A 27 -26.61 -2.12 17.74
CA LEU A 27 -26.04 -2.47 16.44
C LEU A 27 -24.63 -3.07 16.57
N LEU A 28 -23.80 -2.58 17.52
CA LEU A 28 -22.46 -3.12 17.77
C LEU A 28 -22.50 -4.57 18.24
N PHE A 29 -23.43 -4.91 19.12
CA PHE A 29 -23.58 -6.26 19.69
C PHE A 29 -24.55 -7.15 18.91
N ARG A 30 -25.03 -6.69 17.76
CA ARG A 30 -25.84 -7.52 16.87
C ARG A 30 -25.02 -8.70 16.33
N GLN A 31 -25.61 -9.90 16.30
CA GLN A 31 -24.96 -11.13 15.85
C GLN A 31 -24.23 -10.94 14.51
N ARG A 32 -24.86 -10.27 13.53
CA ARG A 32 -24.24 -10.00 12.23
C ARG A 32 -22.95 -9.17 12.33
N THR A 33 -22.91 -8.19 13.23
CA THR A 33 -21.71 -7.34 13.44
C THR A 33 -20.57 -8.16 14.04
N LEU A 34 -20.90 -9.01 15.01
CA LEU A 34 -19.92 -9.92 15.63
C LEU A 34 -19.41 -10.95 14.63
N ASP A 35 -20.27 -11.53 13.80
CA ASP A 35 -19.87 -12.47 12.75
C ASP A 35 -18.91 -11.81 11.74
N LEU A 36 -19.21 -10.58 11.30
CA LEU A 36 -18.31 -9.80 10.42
C LEU A 36 -16.96 -9.52 11.10
N ALA A 37 -16.98 -9.23 12.43
CA ALA A 37 -15.77 -9.01 13.20
C ALA A 37 -14.90 -10.26 13.24
N VAL A 38 -15.49 -11.39 13.62
CA VAL A 38 -14.78 -12.68 13.69
C VAL A 38 -14.22 -13.06 12.33
N ARG A 39 -15.02 -13.00 11.27
CA ARG A 39 -14.58 -13.32 9.90
C ARG A 39 -13.43 -12.43 9.44
N THR A 40 -13.52 -11.12 9.68
CA THR A 40 -12.45 -10.18 9.31
C THR A 40 -11.17 -10.46 10.10
N LEU A 41 -11.27 -10.73 11.41
CA LEU A 41 -10.11 -11.06 12.24
C LEU A 41 -9.48 -12.39 11.84
N VAL A 42 -10.28 -13.43 11.55
CA VAL A 42 -9.78 -14.73 11.07
C VAL A 42 -9.05 -14.56 9.76
N LEU A 43 -9.63 -13.87 8.79
CA LEU A 43 -8.95 -13.59 7.51
C LEU A 43 -7.65 -12.83 7.72
N THR A 44 -7.67 -11.78 8.55
CA THR A 44 -6.49 -10.96 8.84
C THR A 44 -5.39 -11.78 9.49
N LEU A 45 -5.72 -12.64 10.44
CA LEU A 45 -4.75 -13.51 11.11
C LEU A 45 -4.14 -14.53 10.13
N VAL A 46 -4.96 -15.19 9.32
CA VAL A 46 -4.49 -16.15 8.31
C VAL A 46 -3.57 -15.47 7.29
N VAL A 47 -3.95 -14.29 6.78
CA VAL A 47 -3.15 -13.53 5.82
C VAL A 47 -1.87 -13.01 6.48
N ALA A 48 -1.93 -12.49 7.70
CA ALA A 48 -0.77 -12.01 8.44
C ALA A 48 0.28 -13.11 8.64
N LEU A 49 -0.15 -14.30 9.09
CA LEU A 49 0.72 -15.46 9.27
C LEU A 49 1.28 -15.95 7.93
N GLY A 50 0.46 -16.05 6.90
CA GLY A 50 0.90 -16.44 5.55
C GLY A 50 1.92 -15.46 4.98
N CYS A 51 1.68 -14.15 5.07
CA CYS A 51 2.61 -13.11 4.63
C CYS A 51 3.91 -13.12 5.43
N LEU A 52 3.84 -13.38 6.75
CA LEU A 52 5.02 -13.50 7.60
C LEU A 52 5.89 -14.67 7.15
N ILE A 53 5.31 -15.85 6.99
CA ILE A 53 6.04 -17.07 6.59
C ILE A 53 6.64 -16.89 5.19
N VAL A 54 5.81 -16.56 4.20
CA VAL A 54 6.25 -16.41 2.80
C VAL A 54 7.22 -15.25 2.64
N GLY A 55 6.92 -14.10 3.27
CA GLY A 55 7.74 -12.89 3.15
C GLY A 55 9.12 -13.02 3.79
N VAL A 56 9.20 -13.60 5.00
CA VAL A 56 10.50 -13.83 5.67
C VAL A 56 11.32 -14.86 4.91
N LEU A 57 10.71 -15.96 4.46
CA LEU A 57 11.39 -17.00 3.69
C LEU A 57 11.91 -16.44 2.35
N ALA A 58 11.08 -15.72 1.61
CA ALA A 58 11.46 -15.08 0.35
C ALA A 58 12.61 -14.07 0.57
N ALA A 59 12.52 -13.20 1.59
CA ALA A 59 13.57 -12.25 1.93
C ALA A 59 14.88 -12.96 2.25
N TRP A 60 14.85 -14.00 3.07
CA TRP A 60 16.04 -14.77 3.42
C TRP A 60 16.69 -15.42 2.19
N LEU A 61 15.91 -16.08 1.32
CA LEU A 61 16.42 -16.72 0.11
C LEU A 61 17.10 -15.72 -0.84
N VAL A 62 16.55 -14.55 -1.06
CA VAL A 62 17.10 -13.57 -2.02
C VAL A 62 18.24 -12.72 -1.45
N THR A 63 18.37 -12.60 -0.11
CA THR A 63 19.38 -11.72 0.50
C THR A 63 20.52 -12.44 1.17
N ARG A 64 20.25 -13.61 1.82
CA ARG A 64 21.23 -14.30 2.66
C ARG A 64 21.80 -15.56 2.05
N THR A 65 21.28 -16.02 0.89
CA THR A 65 21.75 -17.24 0.24
C THR A 65 22.41 -16.97 -1.11
N ASP A 66 23.15 -17.97 -1.60
CA ASP A 66 23.77 -17.97 -2.93
C ASP A 66 22.81 -18.44 -4.04
N LEU A 67 21.50 -18.25 -3.85
CA LEU A 67 20.47 -18.66 -4.82
C LEU A 67 20.79 -18.10 -6.22
N PRO A 68 20.97 -18.97 -7.24
CA PRO A 68 21.21 -18.52 -8.60
C PRO A 68 20.06 -17.65 -9.10
N GLY A 69 20.37 -16.46 -9.65
CA GLY A 69 19.36 -15.51 -10.10
C GLY A 69 18.69 -14.68 -8.99
N ARG A 70 19.23 -14.66 -7.76
CA ARG A 70 18.66 -13.94 -6.60
C ARG A 70 18.29 -12.49 -6.88
N ARG A 71 19.05 -11.77 -7.72
CA ARG A 71 18.74 -10.37 -8.09
C ARG A 71 17.46 -10.26 -8.91
N PHE A 72 17.27 -11.17 -9.84
CA PHE A 72 16.04 -11.28 -10.63
C PHE A 72 14.85 -11.63 -9.73
N PHE A 73 14.99 -12.65 -8.88
CA PHE A 73 13.93 -13.06 -7.97
C PHE A 73 13.56 -12.01 -6.95
N ALA A 74 14.51 -11.20 -6.47
CA ALA A 74 14.21 -10.08 -5.56
C ALA A 74 13.26 -9.06 -6.20
N VAL A 75 13.42 -8.78 -7.51
CA VAL A 75 12.54 -7.89 -8.25
C VAL A 75 11.21 -8.59 -8.60
N ALA A 76 11.28 -9.82 -9.08
CA ALA A 76 10.10 -10.58 -9.48
C ALA A 76 9.14 -10.84 -8.31
N LEU A 77 9.66 -11.14 -7.11
CA LEU A 77 8.86 -11.33 -5.90
C LEU A 77 8.23 -10.03 -5.36
N ALA A 78 8.69 -8.86 -5.79
CA ALA A 78 8.04 -7.59 -5.50
C ALA A 78 6.92 -7.24 -6.51
N ALA A 79 6.89 -7.89 -7.67
CA ALA A 79 5.94 -7.60 -8.75
C ALA A 79 4.45 -7.72 -8.35
N PRO A 80 4.04 -8.62 -7.42
CA PRO A 80 2.65 -8.70 -6.99
C PRO A 80 2.06 -7.38 -6.47
N LEU A 81 2.88 -6.48 -5.91
CA LEU A 81 2.42 -5.15 -5.48
C LEU A 81 1.92 -4.26 -6.63
N ALA A 82 2.38 -4.53 -7.86
CA ALA A 82 1.90 -3.79 -9.03
C ALA A 82 0.51 -4.27 -9.48
N ILE A 83 0.15 -5.52 -9.19
CA ILE A 83 -1.12 -6.12 -9.57
C ILE A 83 -2.17 -5.79 -8.51
N PRO A 84 -3.29 -5.14 -8.86
CA PRO A 84 -4.39 -4.95 -7.92
C PRO A 84 -4.92 -6.28 -7.37
N SER A 85 -5.15 -6.37 -6.05
CA SER A 85 -5.64 -7.60 -5.40
C SER A 85 -6.92 -8.14 -6.03
N TYR A 86 -7.84 -7.25 -6.42
CA TYR A 86 -9.09 -7.64 -7.05
C TYR A 86 -8.93 -8.09 -8.52
N VAL A 87 -7.87 -7.68 -9.22
CA VAL A 87 -7.54 -8.26 -10.55
C VAL A 87 -7.05 -9.69 -10.38
N ALA A 88 -6.18 -9.93 -9.40
CA ALA A 88 -5.77 -11.30 -9.06
C ALA A 88 -6.99 -12.13 -8.61
N ALA A 89 -7.85 -11.58 -7.73
CA ALA A 89 -9.07 -12.24 -7.27
C ALA A 89 -10.01 -12.59 -8.42
N TYR A 90 -10.19 -11.67 -9.37
CA TYR A 90 -10.98 -11.92 -10.57
C TYR A 90 -10.49 -13.16 -11.33
N VAL A 91 -9.19 -13.26 -11.59
CA VAL A 91 -8.64 -14.41 -12.31
C VAL A 91 -8.79 -15.69 -11.49
N TRP A 92 -8.45 -15.65 -10.19
CA TRP A 92 -8.56 -16.83 -9.32
C TRP A 92 -9.98 -17.36 -9.21
N ILE A 93 -11.00 -16.49 -9.06
CA ILE A 93 -12.40 -16.92 -8.96
C ILE A 93 -12.96 -17.40 -10.29
N ALA A 94 -12.51 -16.79 -11.40
CA ALA A 94 -12.94 -17.16 -12.74
C ALA A 94 -12.37 -18.52 -13.20
N GLU A 95 -11.13 -18.84 -12.80
CA GLU A 95 -10.47 -20.11 -13.13
C GLU A 95 -10.79 -21.22 -12.14
N PHE A 96 -10.92 -20.89 -10.85
CA PHE A 96 -11.10 -21.83 -9.76
C PHE A 96 -12.26 -21.42 -8.82
N PRO A 97 -13.53 -21.53 -9.27
CA PRO A 97 -14.68 -21.10 -8.45
C PRO A 97 -14.80 -21.82 -7.11
N VAL A 98 -14.23 -23.04 -6.99
CA VAL A 98 -14.16 -23.83 -5.76
C VAL A 98 -13.42 -23.13 -4.63
N LEU A 99 -12.53 -22.17 -4.95
CA LEU A 99 -11.78 -21.38 -3.97
C LEU A 99 -12.59 -20.24 -3.36
N ALA A 100 -13.87 -20.06 -3.74
CA ALA A 100 -14.73 -19.03 -3.14
C ALA A 100 -14.73 -19.12 -1.61
N GLY A 101 -14.78 -17.98 -0.91
CA GLY A 101 -14.75 -17.88 0.53
C GLY A 101 -13.36 -17.64 1.11
N LEU A 102 -13.15 -18.08 2.37
CA LEU A 102 -11.91 -17.87 3.12
C LEU A 102 -10.64 -18.38 2.40
N PRO A 103 -10.62 -19.59 1.81
CA PRO A 103 -9.40 -20.10 1.18
C PRO A 103 -8.91 -19.22 0.03
N GLY A 104 -9.81 -18.81 -0.86
CA GLY A 104 -9.45 -17.96 -1.99
C GLY A 104 -9.11 -16.53 -1.58
N ALA A 105 -9.88 -15.94 -0.65
CA ALA A 105 -9.57 -14.61 -0.13
C ALA A 105 -8.18 -14.59 0.53
N ALA A 106 -7.87 -15.60 1.35
CA ALA A 106 -6.57 -15.74 2.00
C ALA A 106 -5.44 -15.95 0.98
N LEU A 107 -5.62 -16.87 0.02
CA LEU A 107 -4.64 -17.13 -1.04
C LEU A 107 -4.28 -15.87 -1.81
N VAL A 108 -5.29 -15.16 -2.31
CA VAL A 108 -5.08 -13.94 -3.12
C VAL A 108 -4.43 -12.84 -2.29
N LEU A 109 -4.88 -12.61 -1.06
CA LEU A 109 -4.31 -11.56 -0.21
C LEU A 109 -2.90 -11.91 0.26
N ILE A 110 -2.58 -13.16 0.59
CA ILE A 110 -1.21 -13.59 0.88
C ILE A 110 -0.33 -13.35 -0.35
N ALA A 111 -0.76 -13.81 -1.53
CA ALA A 111 -0.03 -13.67 -2.78
C ALA A 111 0.22 -12.21 -3.17
N SER A 112 -0.71 -11.30 -2.84
CA SER A 112 -0.59 -9.85 -3.14
C SER A 112 0.22 -9.09 -2.09
N CYS A 113 0.19 -9.52 -0.80
CA CYS A 113 0.68 -8.74 0.34
C CYS A 113 1.99 -9.25 0.94
N PHE A 114 2.44 -10.49 0.66
CA PHE A 114 3.70 -10.99 1.23
C PHE A 114 4.91 -10.09 0.95
N PRO A 115 4.99 -9.33 -0.17
CA PRO A 115 6.12 -8.43 -0.40
C PRO A 115 6.16 -7.26 0.59
N LEU A 116 5.05 -6.91 1.26
CA LEU A 116 5.02 -5.91 2.34
C LEU A 116 5.83 -6.36 3.56
N VAL A 117 5.96 -7.67 3.76
CA VAL A 117 6.84 -8.27 4.77
C VAL A 117 8.23 -8.50 4.19
N MET A 118 8.32 -9.05 2.97
CA MET A 118 9.59 -9.39 2.32
C MET A 118 10.54 -8.20 2.19
N LEU A 119 10.05 -7.05 1.73
CA LEU A 119 10.90 -5.88 1.45
C LEU A 119 11.56 -5.29 2.71
N PRO A 120 10.85 -4.99 3.81
CA PRO A 120 11.51 -4.50 5.03
C PRO A 120 12.40 -5.54 5.69
N VAL A 121 12.04 -6.83 5.60
CA VAL A 121 12.88 -7.93 6.10
C VAL A 121 14.15 -8.07 5.28
N ALA A 122 14.07 -7.98 3.95
CA ALA A 122 15.23 -7.99 3.07
C ALA A 122 16.18 -6.82 3.35
N ALA A 123 15.62 -5.62 3.57
CA ALA A 123 16.39 -4.44 3.96
C ALA A 123 17.08 -4.63 5.33
N ALA A 124 16.39 -5.23 6.30
CA ALA A 124 16.96 -5.54 7.61
C ALA A 124 18.10 -6.56 7.52
N PHE A 125 17.95 -7.60 6.69
CA PHE A 125 19.04 -8.55 6.43
C PHE A 125 20.23 -7.90 5.74
N ALA A 126 20.00 -6.98 4.78
CA ALA A 126 21.05 -6.29 4.07
C ALA A 126 21.84 -5.32 4.96
N SER A 127 21.22 -4.76 6.00
CA SER A 127 21.82 -3.82 6.96
C SER A 127 22.37 -4.49 8.22
N ALA A 128 22.24 -5.83 8.37
CA ALA A 128 22.74 -6.57 9.51
C ALA A 128 24.29 -6.60 9.51
N ASP A 129 24.91 -6.35 10.69
CA ASP A 129 26.35 -6.39 10.85
C ASP A 129 26.89 -7.84 10.72
N PRO A 130 27.75 -8.13 9.73
CA PRO A 130 28.34 -9.45 9.56
C PRO A 130 29.22 -9.89 10.73
N GLY A 131 29.86 -8.94 11.45
CA GLY A 131 30.78 -9.25 12.54
C GLY A 131 30.12 -10.05 13.66
N VAL A 132 28.84 -9.75 13.99
CA VAL A 132 28.09 -10.49 15.01
C VAL A 132 27.83 -11.94 14.56
N SER A 133 27.59 -12.15 13.26
CA SER A 133 27.41 -13.49 12.68
C SER A 133 28.72 -14.27 12.63
N GLU A 134 29.84 -13.60 12.34
CA GLU A 134 31.19 -14.18 12.34
C GLU A 134 31.59 -14.64 13.75
N VAL A 135 31.41 -13.80 14.77
CA VAL A 135 31.67 -14.18 16.17
C VAL A 135 30.79 -15.36 16.61
N SER A 136 29.53 -15.43 16.18
CA SER A 136 28.68 -16.58 16.48
C SER A 136 29.20 -17.88 15.85
N ARG A 137 29.77 -17.80 14.63
CA ARG A 137 30.36 -18.94 13.93
C ARG A 137 31.70 -19.39 14.55
N THR A 138 32.55 -18.45 14.99
CA THR A 138 33.79 -18.77 15.71
C THR A 138 33.52 -19.44 17.05
N LEU A 139 32.34 -19.19 17.66
CA LEU A 139 31.86 -19.90 18.85
C LEU A 139 31.23 -21.28 18.55
N GLY A 140 31.45 -21.84 17.33
CA GLY A 140 31.06 -23.19 16.94
C GLY A 140 29.59 -23.33 16.52
N ARG A 141 28.83 -22.23 16.35
CA ARG A 141 27.47 -22.33 15.84
C ARG A 141 27.44 -22.48 14.33
N ASN A 142 26.60 -23.39 13.84
CA ASN A 142 26.40 -23.52 12.40
C ASN A 142 25.63 -22.29 11.82
N ALA A 143 25.71 -22.09 10.50
CA ALA A 143 25.12 -20.95 9.82
C ALA A 143 23.61 -20.84 10.06
N PHE A 144 22.87 -21.94 10.11
CA PHE A 144 21.43 -21.96 10.33
C PHE A 144 21.08 -21.51 11.77
N ARG A 145 21.81 -22.00 12.77
CA ARG A 145 21.60 -21.62 14.17
C ARG A 145 21.98 -20.15 14.41
N THR A 146 23.03 -19.65 13.73
CA THR A 146 23.39 -18.21 13.76
C THR A 146 22.31 -17.36 13.17
N ALA A 147 21.77 -17.72 12.00
CA ALA A 147 20.66 -17.00 11.37
C ALA A 147 19.44 -16.88 12.31
N TRP A 148 19.04 -17.98 12.97
CA TRP A 148 17.88 -17.98 13.86
C TRP A 148 18.11 -17.32 15.22
N THR A 149 19.31 -17.35 15.80
CA THR A 149 19.53 -16.82 17.15
C THR A 149 20.09 -15.40 17.17
N VAL A 150 20.82 -15.02 16.12
CA VAL A 150 21.51 -13.72 16.06
C VAL A 150 20.80 -12.79 15.05
N GLU A 151 20.69 -13.22 13.80
CA GLU A 151 20.15 -12.40 12.72
C GLU A 151 18.64 -12.18 12.86
N ALA A 152 17.89 -13.20 13.30
CA ALA A 152 16.45 -13.10 13.52
C ALA A 152 16.06 -11.98 14.50
N ARG A 153 16.87 -11.76 15.56
CA ARG A 153 16.60 -10.68 16.52
C ARG A 153 16.64 -9.30 15.89
N GLY A 154 17.51 -9.09 14.90
CA GLY A 154 17.56 -7.85 14.12
C GLY A 154 16.40 -7.69 13.13
N VAL A 155 15.88 -8.82 12.64
CA VAL A 155 14.83 -8.86 11.61
C VAL A 155 13.41 -8.81 12.20
N VAL A 156 13.20 -9.31 13.44
CA VAL A 156 11.87 -9.35 14.09
C VAL A 156 11.12 -8.01 14.05
N PRO A 157 11.71 -6.84 14.35
CA PRO A 157 10.97 -5.58 14.26
C PRO A 157 10.51 -5.24 12.84
N ALA A 158 11.34 -5.54 11.84
CA ALA A 158 11.00 -5.32 10.43
C ALA A 158 9.90 -6.28 9.96
N ALA A 159 9.98 -7.56 10.36
CA ALA A 159 8.98 -8.57 10.08
C ALA A 159 7.63 -8.21 10.73
N ALA A 160 7.65 -7.80 12.00
CA ALA A 160 6.45 -7.37 12.72
C ALA A 160 5.80 -6.13 12.06
N ALA A 161 6.59 -5.12 11.70
CA ALA A 161 6.08 -3.94 11.01
C ALA A 161 5.49 -4.29 9.63
N GLY A 162 6.16 -5.16 8.85
CA GLY A 162 5.64 -5.64 7.57
C GLY A 162 4.36 -6.45 7.71
N THR A 163 4.27 -7.31 8.73
CA THR A 163 3.07 -8.11 9.03
C THR A 163 1.89 -7.22 9.41
N LEU A 164 2.11 -6.16 10.21
CA LEU A 164 1.06 -5.20 10.53
C LEU A 164 0.61 -4.41 9.29
N LEU A 165 1.53 -4.06 8.38
CA LEU A 165 1.17 -3.47 7.09
C LEU A 165 0.30 -4.42 6.25
N ALA A 166 0.65 -5.69 6.16
CA ALA A 166 -0.16 -6.70 5.47
C ALA A 166 -1.53 -6.88 6.14
N SER A 167 -1.59 -6.84 7.47
CA SER A 167 -2.85 -6.88 8.23
C SER A 167 -3.72 -5.66 7.95
N LEU A 168 -3.13 -4.45 7.92
CA LEU A 168 -3.83 -3.22 7.62
C LEU A 168 -4.37 -3.23 6.19
N TYR A 169 -3.57 -3.70 5.22
CA TYR A 169 -4.01 -3.90 3.85
C TYR A 169 -5.21 -4.86 3.78
N THR A 170 -5.14 -6.01 4.46
CA THR A 170 -6.19 -7.03 4.48
C THR A 170 -7.51 -6.49 5.05
N ILE A 171 -7.46 -5.75 6.16
CA ILE A 171 -8.65 -5.15 6.78
C ILE A 171 -9.25 -4.07 5.89
N SER A 172 -8.43 -3.40 5.09
CA SER A 172 -8.85 -2.33 4.19
C SER A 172 -9.27 -2.84 2.81
N ASP A 173 -8.92 -4.09 2.45
CA ASP A 173 -9.26 -4.65 1.15
C ASP A 173 -10.76 -4.90 1.04
N PHE A 174 -11.33 -4.40 -0.04
CA PHE A 174 -12.73 -4.59 -0.41
C PHE A 174 -12.84 -5.50 -1.63
N GLY A 175 -12.02 -5.25 -2.63
CA GLY A 175 -12.20 -5.83 -3.94
C GLY A 175 -11.94 -7.33 -4.00
N ALA A 176 -10.81 -7.79 -3.47
CA ALA A 176 -10.48 -9.22 -3.44
C ALA A 176 -11.45 -10.01 -2.57
N VAL A 177 -11.75 -9.47 -1.38
CA VAL A 177 -12.66 -10.11 -0.41
C VAL A 177 -14.06 -10.28 -1.00
N ALA A 178 -14.57 -9.25 -1.66
CA ALA A 178 -15.91 -9.28 -2.25
C ALA A 178 -15.99 -10.20 -3.49
N LEU A 179 -14.97 -10.20 -4.37
CA LEU A 179 -14.90 -11.10 -5.52
C LEU A 179 -14.77 -12.56 -5.11
N MET A 180 -14.03 -12.84 -4.02
CA MET A 180 -13.93 -14.17 -3.43
C MET A 180 -15.17 -14.57 -2.62
N ARG A 181 -16.23 -13.73 -2.62
CA ARG A 181 -17.49 -13.97 -1.91
C ARG A 181 -17.30 -14.27 -0.42
N TYR A 182 -16.36 -13.56 0.21
CA TYR A 182 -16.10 -13.68 1.64
C TYR A 182 -16.67 -12.47 2.38
N ASP A 183 -17.59 -12.72 3.32
CA ASP A 183 -18.22 -11.66 4.11
C ASP A 183 -17.24 -11.11 5.15
N ALA A 184 -16.65 -9.95 4.85
CA ALA A 184 -15.82 -9.16 5.76
C ALA A 184 -16.45 -7.79 6.04
N PHE A 185 -15.89 -7.05 7.00
CA PHE A 185 -16.39 -5.72 7.36
C PHE A 185 -16.52 -4.77 6.18
N THR A 186 -15.55 -4.74 5.28
CA THR A 186 -15.56 -3.86 4.10
C THR A 186 -16.77 -4.13 3.21
N LEU A 187 -17.07 -5.41 2.96
CA LEU A 187 -18.27 -5.81 2.21
C LEU A 187 -19.55 -5.51 3.01
N GLY A 188 -19.52 -5.69 4.32
CA GLY A 188 -20.65 -5.36 5.23
C GLY A 188 -21.00 -3.88 5.20
N VAL A 189 -20.01 -2.98 5.24
CA VAL A 189 -20.20 -1.52 5.12
C VAL A 189 -20.82 -1.16 3.76
N TYR A 190 -20.28 -1.72 2.68
CA TYR A 190 -20.79 -1.47 1.32
C TYR A 190 -22.23 -1.95 1.15
N SER A 191 -22.54 -3.17 1.61
CA SER A 191 -23.87 -3.76 1.52
C SER A 191 -24.90 -2.99 2.34
N ALA A 192 -24.54 -2.56 3.55
CA ALA A 192 -25.39 -1.73 4.40
C ALA A 192 -25.66 -0.35 3.75
N TYR A 193 -24.66 0.24 3.09
CA TYR A 193 -24.82 1.50 2.37
C TYR A 193 -25.73 1.35 1.14
N ARG A 194 -25.53 0.30 0.32
CA ARG A 194 -26.35 0.07 -0.89
C ARG A 194 -27.76 -0.39 -0.58
N GLY A 195 -27.96 -1.14 0.49
CA GLY A 195 -29.27 -1.62 0.93
C GLY A 195 -30.25 -0.54 1.37
N GLY A 196 -29.78 0.69 1.60
CA GLY A 196 -30.55 1.93 1.64
C GLY A 196 -31.50 2.14 2.83
N LEU A 197 -31.79 1.11 3.64
CA LEU A 197 -32.81 1.14 4.68
C LEU A 197 -32.34 1.79 5.98
N ASP A 198 -31.04 1.65 6.34
CA ASP A 198 -30.48 2.25 7.55
C ASP A 198 -29.01 2.64 7.38
N ARG A 199 -28.79 3.91 7.11
CA ARG A 199 -27.44 4.49 6.97
C ARG A 199 -26.63 4.44 8.27
N THR A 200 -27.31 4.32 9.43
CA THR A 200 -26.67 4.23 10.75
C THR A 200 -25.89 2.93 10.88
N VAL A 201 -26.42 1.81 10.34
CA VAL A 201 -25.70 0.53 10.32
C VAL A 201 -24.36 0.67 9.58
N ALA A 202 -24.36 1.27 8.40
CA ALA A 202 -23.13 1.48 7.63
C ALA A 202 -22.12 2.37 8.39
N ALA A 203 -22.60 3.40 9.08
CA ALA A 203 -21.76 4.30 9.88
C ALA A 203 -21.15 3.59 11.10
N VAL A 204 -21.92 2.77 11.81
CA VAL A 204 -21.44 1.97 12.96
C VAL A 204 -20.38 0.97 12.51
N LEU A 205 -20.64 0.18 11.46
CA LEU A 205 -19.68 -0.76 10.91
C LEU A 205 -18.40 -0.05 10.43
N GLY A 206 -18.56 1.10 9.75
CA GLY A 206 -17.44 1.92 9.30
C GLY A 206 -16.59 2.44 10.46
N LEU A 207 -17.22 2.88 11.57
CA LEU A 207 -16.50 3.36 12.75
C LEU A 207 -15.71 2.24 13.44
N VAL A 208 -16.28 1.04 13.58
CA VAL A 208 -15.57 -0.13 14.12
C VAL A 208 -14.33 -0.42 13.28
N LEU A 209 -14.47 -0.42 11.96
CA LEU A 209 -13.37 -0.67 11.05
C LEU A 209 -12.27 0.41 11.16
N VAL A 210 -12.66 1.68 11.30
CA VAL A 210 -11.74 2.81 11.56
C VAL A 210 -10.97 2.63 12.86
N VAL A 211 -11.63 2.22 13.94
CA VAL A 211 -10.98 2.00 15.24
C VAL A 211 -9.93 0.89 15.12
N ILE A 212 -10.28 -0.25 14.53
CA ILE A 212 -9.34 -1.37 14.33
C ILE A 212 -8.14 -0.92 13.47
N ALA A 213 -8.39 -0.27 12.34
CA ALA A 213 -7.35 0.22 11.45
C ALA A 213 -6.43 1.25 12.13
N THR A 214 -6.99 2.15 12.95
CA THR A 214 -6.22 3.14 13.70
C THR A 214 -5.31 2.48 14.75
N VAL A 215 -5.82 1.51 15.49
CA VAL A 215 -5.02 0.75 16.48
C VAL A 215 -3.85 0.04 15.80
N LEU A 216 -4.10 -0.65 14.68
CA LEU A 216 -3.05 -1.33 13.91
C LEU A 216 -2.01 -0.35 13.36
N THR A 217 -2.44 0.79 12.83
CA THR A 217 -1.55 1.85 12.32
C THR A 217 -0.64 2.41 13.42
N LEU A 218 -1.20 2.67 14.60
CA LEU A 218 -0.42 3.16 15.74
C LEU A 218 0.57 2.10 16.25
N LEU A 219 0.19 0.84 16.26
CA LEU A 219 1.06 -0.27 16.66
C LEU A 219 2.20 -0.46 15.64
N GLU A 220 1.91 -0.45 14.35
CA GLU A 220 2.90 -0.50 13.27
C GLU A 220 3.93 0.63 13.40
N ARG A 221 3.44 1.85 13.61
CA ARG A 221 4.30 3.03 13.80
C ARG A 221 5.23 2.90 15.02
N ARG A 222 4.75 2.34 16.12
CA ARG A 222 5.58 2.08 17.31
C ARG A 222 6.70 1.08 17.02
N LEU A 223 6.38 -0.03 16.36
CA LEU A 223 7.35 -1.06 16.00
C LEU A 223 8.40 -0.56 15.01
N ARG A 224 7.99 0.20 14.01
CA ARG A 224 8.89 0.79 13.00
C ARG A 224 9.91 1.76 13.62
N ARG A 225 9.50 2.60 14.58
CA ARG A 225 10.40 3.50 15.29
C ARG A 225 11.47 2.73 16.10
N GLY A 226 11.13 1.60 16.68
CA GLY A 226 12.06 0.74 17.39
C GLY A 226 13.09 0.07 16.48
N ALA A 227 12.76 -0.17 15.22
CA ALA A 227 13.66 -0.77 14.23
C ALA A 227 14.74 0.20 13.74
N THR A 228 14.37 1.45 13.42
CA THR A 228 15.32 2.47 12.93
C THR A 228 16.35 2.91 13.97
N ALA A 229 16.03 2.84 15.26
CA ALA A 229 16.95 3.19 16.33
C ALA A 229 18.12 2.21 16.52
N ARG A 230 18.06 1.03 15.89
CA ARG A 230 19.07 -0.04 16.02
C ARG A 230 20.03 -0.17 14.84
N THR A 231 19.83 0.57 13.77
CA THR A 231 20.78 0.61 12.65
C THR A 231 21.98 1.46 13.06
N GLY A 232 23.06 0.81 13.51
CA GLY A 232 24.30 1.46 13.87
C GLY A 232 24.96 2.16 12.66
N SER A 233 25.73 3.21 12.95
CA SER A 233 26.44 4.05 11.97
C SER A 233 27.71 3.39 11.39
N GLY A 234 27.83 2.06 11.46
CA GLY A 234 28.97 1.32 10.91
C GLY A 234 28.88 1.16 9.37
N VAL A 235 30.03 1.19 8.70
CA VAL A 235 30.17 0.84 7.28
C VAL A 235 29.68 -0.60 7.11
N SER A 236 28.53 -0.78 6.45
CA SER A 236 27.93 -2.08 6.23
C SER A 236 28.81 -2.91 5.29
N ARG A 237 29.55 -3.89 5.83
CA ARG A 237 30.17 -4.94 5.03
C ARG A 237 29.07 -5.86 4.47
N VAL A 238 29.15 -6.19 3.19
CA VAL A 238 28.25 -7.16 2.58
C VAL A 238 28.56 -8.54 3.17
N ALA A 239 27.59 -9.10 3.87
CA ALA A 239 27.75 -10.46 4.41
C ALA A 239 27.88 -11.51 3.30
N GLU A 240 28.78 -12.50 3.50
CA GLU A 240 28.91 -13.60 2.56
C GLU A 240 27.61 -14.42 2.48
N PRO A 241 27.16 -14.77 1.25
CA PRO A 241 25.98 -15.60 1.07
C PRO A 241 26.16 -17.01 1.66
N ILE A 242 25.12 -17.53 2.28
CA ILE A 242 25.09 -18.90 2.80
C ILE A 242 24.96 -19.88 1.62
N PRO A 243 25.87 -20.84 1.45
CA PRO A 243 25.82 -21.78 0.33
C PRO A 243 24.68 -22.78 0.51
N LEU A 244 23.75 -22.80 -0.45
CA LEU A 244 22.60 -23.71 -0.45
C LEU A 244 22.95 -25.15 -0.79
N ARG A 245 24.02 -25.38 -1.57
CA ARG A 245 24.45 -26.74 -1.99
C ARG A 245 23.26 -27.58 -2.49
N ARG A 246 22.93 -28.69 -1.81
CA ARG A 246 21.80 -29.58 -2.16
C ARG A 246 20.41 -28.92 -2.00
N TRP A 247 20.31 -27.80 -1.31
CA TRP A 247 19.06 -27.07 -1.08
C TRP A 247 18.73 -26.07 -2.20
N VAL A 248 19.54 -25.94 -3.23
CA VAL A 248 19.28 -25.03 -4.37
C VAL A 248 17.97 -25.40 -5.07
N VAL A 249 17.72 -26.68 -5.35
CA VAL A 249 16.50 -27.13 -6.03
C VAL A 249 15.25 -26.87 -5.18
N PRO A 250 15.18 -27.28 -3.89
CA PRO A 250 14.06 -26.90 -3.02
C PRO A 250 13.85 -25.37 -2.90
N ALA A 251 14.93 -24.60 -2.80
CA ALA A 251 14.83 -23.13 -2.74
C ALA A 251 14.21 -22.54 -4.03
N TRP A 252 14.65 -23.03 -5.18
CA TRP A 252 14.04 -22.66 -6.48
C TRP A 252 12.57 -23.05 -6.54
N SER A 253 12.21 -24.26 -6.11
CA SER A 253 10.82 -24.73 -6.12
C SER A 253 9.91 -23.81 -5.28
N VAL A 254 10.37 -23.37 -4.11
CA VAL A 254 9.62 -22.43 -3.26
C VAL A 254 9.44 -21.08 -3.96
N VAL A 255 10.52 -20.49 -4.48
CA VAL A 255 10.45 -19.18 -5.15
C VAL A 255 9.56 -19.24 -6.39
N LEU A 256 9.70 -20.29 -7.20
CA LEU A 256 8.87 -20.49 -8.40
C LEU A 256 7.42 -20.74 -8.03
N ALA A 257 7.13 -21.52 -6.99
CA ALA A 257 5.75 -21.73 -6.52
C ALA A 257 5.10 -20.40 -6.08
N VAL A 258 5.82 -19.58 -5.30
CA VAL A 258 5.34 -18.27 -4.90
C VAL A 258 5.09 -17.36 -6.11
N LEU A 259 6.00 -17.29 -7.06
CA LEU A 259 5.84 -16.51 -8.29
C LEU A 259 4.71 -17.04 -9.17
N THR A 260 4.53 -18.36 -9.24
CA THR A 260 3.43 -18.97 -9.99
C THR A 260 2.10 -18.54 -9.41
N VAL A 261 1.91 -18.65 -8.12
CA VAL A 261 0.65 -18.28 -7.46
C VAL A 261 0.39 -16.77 -7.51
N SER A 262 1.44 -15.95 -7.30
CA SER A 262 1.27 -14.51 -7.13
C SER A 262 1.31 -13.70 -8.44
N VAL A 263 1.97 -14.21 -9.47
CA VAL A 263 2.17 -13.47 -10.74
C VAL A 263 1.74 -14.30 -11.95
N LEU A 264 2.26 -15.53 -12.07
CA LEU A 264 2.10 -16.30 -13.31
C LEU A 264 0.65 -16.70 -13.54
N VAL A 265 -0.04 -17.27 -12.54
CA VAL A 265 -1.46 -17.64 -12.64
C VAL A 265 -2.35 -16.42 -12.92
N PRO A 266 -2.26 -15.29 -12.16
CA PRO A 266 -3.01 -14.09 -12.49
C PRO A 266 -2.76 -13.56 -13.91
N MET A 267 -1.49 -13.53 -14.35
CA MET A 267 -1.17 -12.99 -15.69
C MET A 267 -1.59 -13.93 -16.82
N LEU A 268 -1.33 -15.23 -16.70
CA LEU A 268 -1.74 -16.19 -17.72
C LEU A 268 -3.28 -16.31 -17.80
N GLY A 269 -3.95 -16.33 -16.65
CA GLY A 269 -5.41 -16.34 -16.60
C GLY A 269 -6.01 -15.07 -17.23
N LEU A 270 -5.41 -13.89 -16.95
CA LEU A 270 -5.83 -12.65 -17.57
C LEU A 270 -5.67 -12.70 -19.11
N VAL A 271 -4.53 -13.18 -19.60
CA VAL A 271 -4.29 -13.35 -21.05
C VAL A 271 -5.28 -14.35 -21.63
N ARG A 272 -5.55 -15.46 -20.98
CA ARG A 272 -6.53 -16.47 -21.41
C ARG A 272 -7.93 -15.86 -21.51
N TRP A 273 -8.38 -15.13 -20.49
CA TRP A 273 -9.68 -14.47 -20.51
C TRP A 273 -9.75 -13.35 -21.55
N MET A 274 -8.64 -12.66 -21.81
CA MET A 274 -8.55 -11.70 -22.90
C MET A 274 -8.70 -12.36 -24.27
N ILE A 275 -8.02 -13.49 -24.50
CA ILE A 275 -8.18 -14.28 -25.74
C ILE A 275 -9.61 -14.80 -25.88
N HIS A 276 -10.22 -15.25 -24.78
CA HIS A 276 -11.62 -15.67 -24.76
C HIS A 276 -12.56 -14.51 -25.13
N SER A 277 -12.30 -13.34 -24.61
CA SER A 277 -13.07 -12.12 -24.86
C SER A 277 -13.05 -11.68 -26.34
N LEU A 278 -11.96 -11.99 -27.08
CA LEU A 278 -11.88 -11.71 -28.52
C LEU A 278 -12.87 -12.51 -29.37
N ARG A 279 -13.51 -13.54 -28.82
CA ARG A 279 -14.61 -14.29 -29.48
C ARG A 279 -15.94 -13.56 -29.43
N PHE A 280 -16.05 -12.50 -28.64
CA PHE A 280 -17.23 -11.65 -28.49
C PHE A 280 -16.91 -10.24 -28.98
N THR A 281 -17.95 -9.46 -29.23
CA THR A 281 -17.77 -8.05 -29.61
C THR A 281 -17.31 -7.25 -28.37
N ILE A 282 -16.03 -6.89 -28.34
CA ILE A 282 -15.51 -6.03 -27.28
C ILE A 282 -15.89 -4.58 -27.56
N ALA A 283 -16.50 -3.92 -26.59
CA ALA A 283 -16.81 -2.50 -26.66
C ALA A 283 -15.53 -1.65 -26.39
N TRP A 284 -14.59 -1.65 -27.33
CA TRP A 284 -13.30 -0.94 -27.19
C TRP A 284 -13.45 0.53 -26.85
N ARG A 285 -14.53 1.15 -27.33
CA ARG A 285 -14.84 2.54 -26.99
C ARG A 285 -15.06 2.72 -25.50
N ASP A 286 -15.77 1.81 -24.85
CA ASP A 286 -16.06 1.87 -23.42
C ASP A 286 -14.80 1.60 -22.60
N VAL A 287 -13.97 0.63 -23.02
CA VAL A 287 -12.65 0.37 -22.40
C VAL A 287 -11.75 1.60 -22.47
N LEU A 288 -11.67 2.25 -23.65
CA LEU A 288 -10.87 3.46 -23.83
C LEU A 288 -11.42 4.63 -22.99
N THR A 289 -12.73 4.80 -22.95
CA THR A 289 -13.37 5.84 -22.14
C THR A 289 -13.09 5.62 -20.66
N ALA A 290 -13.25 4.41 -20.15
CA ALA A 290 -12.94 4.06 -18.76
C ALA A 290 -11.45 4.24 -18.44
N MET A 291 -10.56 3.93 -19.38
CA MET A 291 -9.12 4.15 -19.25
C MET A 291 -8.79 5.65 -19.16
N LEU A 292 -9.34 6.47 -20.03
CA LEU A 292 -9.15 7.92 -20.02
C LEU A 292 -9.71 8.54 -18.74
N THR A 293 -10.90 8.13 -18.30
CA THR A 293 -11.50 8.56 -17.02
C THR A 293 -10.61 8.19 -15.85
N THR A 294 -10.06 6.97 -15.82
CA THR A 294 -9.11 6.52 -14.78
C THR A 294 -7.87 7.40 -14.75
N ILE A 295 -7.25 7.66 -15.92
CA ILE A 295 -6.05 8.49 -16.03
C ILE A 295 -6.34 9.94 -15.61
N GLN A 296 -7.48 10.49 -16.02
CA GLN A 296 -7.90 11.85 -15.65
C GLN A 296 -8.05 12.00 -14.13
N TYR A 297 -8.79 11.10 -13.48
CA TYR A 297 -8.97 11.16 -12.03
C TYR A 297 -7.68 10.89 -11.26
N ALA A 298 -6.87 9.93 -11.70
CA ALA A 298 -5.59 9.64 -11.07
C ALA A 298 -4.61 10.81 -11.21
N THR A 299 -4.56 11.47 -12.38
CA THR A 299 -3.72 12.66 -12.60
C THR A 299 -4.21 13.85 -11.79
N ALA A 300 -5.51 14.15 -11.83
CA ALA A 300 -6.09 15.26 -11.07
C ALA A 300 -5.87 15.07 -9.56
N ALA A 301 -6.10 13.86 -9.05
CA ALA A 301 -5.85 13.53 -7.64
C ALA A 301 -4.36 13.66 -7.30
N ALA A 302 -3.45 13.15 -8.14
CA ALA A 302 -2.01 13.26 -7.91
C ALA A 302 -1.55 14.73 -7.84
N VAL A 303 -2.03 15.59 -8.73
CA VAL A 303 -1.74 17.02 -8.71
C VAL A 303 -2.26 17.67 -7.43
N VAL A 304 -3.55 17.47 -7.09
CA VAL A 304 -4.15 18.05 -5.88
C VAL A 304 -3.44 17.55 -4.63
N VAL A 305 -3.18 16.25 -4.52
CA VAL A 305 -2.49 15.66 -3.37
C VAL A 305 -1.08 16.21 -3.22
N VAL A 306 -0.31 16.36 -4.30
CA VAL A 306 1.04 16.93 -4.26
C VAL A 306 1.01 18.40 -3.84
N VAL A 307 0.09 19.20 -4.37
CA VAL A 307 -0.07 20.62 -3.99
C VAL A 307 -0.37 20.73 -2.50
N LEU A 308 -1.18 19.84 -1.93
CA LEU A 308 -1.48 19.80 -0.51
C LEU A 308 -0.33 19.21 0.34
N ALA A 309 0.41 18.24 -0.20
CA ALA A 309 1.48 17.52 0.51
C ALA A 309 2.75 18.35 0.67
N VAL A 310 3.14 19.13 -0.35
CA VAL A 310 4.41 19.88 -0.35
C VAL A 310 4.51 20.85 0.83
N PRO A 311 3.52 21.72 1.13
CA PRO A 311 3.58 22.60 2.30
C PRO A 311 3.69 21.83 3.61
N VAL A 312 2.98 20.70 3.74
CA VAL A 312 3.05 19.84 4.93
C VAL A 312 4.44 19.23 5.06
N ALA A 313 5.00 18.71 3.96
CA ALA A 313 6.32 18.10 3.94
C ALA A 313 7.42 19.11 4.31
N VAL A 314 7.38 20.33 3.77
CA VAL A 314 8.31 21.43 4.12
C VAL A 314 8.17 21.78 5.60
N TYR A 315 6.95 21.97 6.09
CA TYR A 315 6.73 22.33 7.49
C TYR A 315 7.25 21.25 8.45
N VAL A 316 6.91 19.99 8.21
CA VAL A 316 7.35 18.86 9.06
C VAL A 316 8.86 18.60 8.93
N ALA A 317 9.47 18.87 7.78
CA ALA A 317 10.92 18.74 7.61
C ALA A 317 11.71 19.80 8.37
N ARG A 318 11.16 21.03 8.46
CA ARG A 318 11.87 22.19 9.03
C ARG A 318 11.56 22.47 10.50
N THR A 319 10.48 21.91 11.03
CA THR A 319 10.04 22.19 12.40
C THR A 319 9.95 20.91 13.24
N SER A 320 10.60 20.92 14.40
CA SER A 320 10.45 19.87 15.43
C SER A 320 9.28 20.16 16.39
N SER A 321 8.34 21.03 15.99
CA SER A 321 7.24 21.49 16.83
C SER A 321 6.26 20.38 17.21
N PRO A 322 5.56 20.49 18.36
CA PRO A 322 4.48 19.58 18.71
C PRO A 322 3.37 19.52 17.65
N VAL A 323 3.08 20.67 17.02
CA VAL A 323 2.08 20.79 15.94
C VAL A 323 2.53 20.01 14.70
N GLY A 324 3.80 20.09 14.31
CA GLY A 324 4.36 19.30 13.20
C GLY A 324 4.25 17.80 13.46
N ARG A 325 4.58 17.35 14.67
CA ARG A 325 4.43 15.93 15.08
C ARG A 325 2.97 15.47 15.08
N ALA A 326 2.05 16.32 15.54
CA ALA A 326 0.63 16.03 15.50
C ALA A 326 0.09 15.95 14.07
N ALA A 327 0.46 16.90 13.20
CA ALA A 327 0.09 16.89 11.79
C ALA A 327 0.62 15.63 11.06
N GLU A 328 1.88 15.27 11.27
CA GLU A 328 2.46 14.04 10.74
C GLU A 328 1.69 12.80 11.22
N THR A 329 1.35 12.76 12.52
CA THR A 329 0.59 11.63 13.08
C THR A 329 -0.80 11.53 12.48
N ALA A 330 -1.51 12.65 12.33
CA ALA A 330 -2.83 12.70 11.73
C ALA A 330 -2.81 12.22 10.27
N VAL A 331 -1.81 12.66 9.50
CA VAL A 331 -1.61 12.20 8.11
C VAL A 331 -1.37 10.69 8.05
N TYR A 332 -0.56 10.13 8.95
CA TYR A 332 -0.33 8.67 8.98
C TYR A 332 -1.55 7.87 9.42
N ILE A 333 -2.36 8.37 10.36
CA ILE A 333 -3.63 7.72 10.75
C ILE A 333 -4.58 7.69 9.54
N ALA A 334 -4.68 8.78 8.79
CA ALA A 334 -5.52 8.82 7.59
C ALA A 334 -5.12 7.77 6.53
N HIS A 335 -3.83 7.44 6.42
CA HIS A 335 -3.35 6.38 5.52
C HIS A 335 -3.86 4.97 5.92
N GLY A 336 -4.05 4.75 7.21
CA GLY A 336 -4.58 3.48 7.71
C GLY A 336 -6.09 3.32 7.53
N LEU A 337 -6.81 4.39 7.14
CA LEU A 337 -8.26 4.30 6.98
C LEU A 337 -8.65 3.52 5.72
N PRO A 338 -9.55 2.54 5.83
CA PRO A 338 -10.06 1.83 4.67
C PRO A 338 -10.79 2.76 3.70
N GLY A 339 -10.54 2.61 2.39
CA GLY A 339 -11.15 3.44 1.34
C GLY A 339 -12.68 3.48 1.40
N ILE A 340 -13.30 2.35 1.78
CA ILE A 340 -14.74 2.25 1.94
C ILE A 340 -15.27 3.16 3.06
N THR A 341 -14.56 3.30 4.17
CA THR A 341 -14.99 4.14 5.30
C THR A 341 -14.81 5.62 5.02
N VAL A 342 -13.72 5.99 4.32
CA VAL A 342 -13.51 7.37 3.87
C VAL A 342 -14.54 7.73 2.80
N GLY A 343 -14.80 6.85 1.85
CA GLY A 343 -15.86 7.05 0.85
C GLY A 343 -17.21 7.29 1.50
N LEU A 344 -17.60 6.44 2.46
CA LEU A 344 -18.84 6.57 3.21
C LEU A 344 -18.94 7.93 3.97
N ALA A 345 -17.87 8.30 4.65
CA ALA A 345 -17.83 9.56 5.40
C ALA A 345 -17.97 10.79 4.49
N VAL A 346 -17.27 10.77 3.34
CA VAL A 346 -17.34 11.86 2.35
C VAL A 346 -18.70 11.89 1.65
N VAL A 347 -19.36 10.75 1.43
CA VAL A 347 -20.76 10.70 0.96
C VAL A 347 -21.68 11.39 1.94
N PHE A 348 -21.62 11.03 3.22
CA PHE A 348 -22.49 11.66 4.24
C PHE A 348 -22.22 13.14 4.39
N PHE A 349 -20.94 13.54 4.39
CA PHE A 349 -20.56 14.95 4.40
C PHE A 349 -21.08 15.70 3.18
N GLY A 350 -20.90 15.12 1.99
CA GLY A 350 -21.35 15.73 0.73
C GLY A 350 -22.87 15.94 0.69
N ILE A 351 -23.65 14.92 1.07
CA ILE A 351 -25.12 15.03 1.07
C ILE A 351 -25.60 16.11 2.04
N ARG A 352 -24.94 16.25 3.21
CA ARG A 352 -25.40 17.17 4.27
C ARG A 352 -24.92 18.61 4.08
N PHE A 353 -23.66 18.80 3.71
CA PHE A 353 -23.01 20.11 3.72
C PHE A 353 -22.71 20.66 2.34
N LEU A 354 -22.55 19.79 1.35
CA LEU A 354 -22.15 20.14 -0.01
C LEU A 354 -23.01 19.42 -1.06
N PRO A 355 -24.36 19.53 -1.01
CA PRO A 355 -25.26 18.77 -1.88
C PRO A 355 -25.01 19.05 -3.38
N ALA A 356 -24.61 20.28 -3.73
CA ALA A 356 -24.26 20.64 -5.11
C ALA A 356 -23.00 19.92 -5.65
N PHE A 357 -22.12 19.44 -4.78
CA PHE A 357 -20.90 18.70 -5.15
C PHE A 357 -21.06 17.18 -5.01
N TYR A 358 -22.19 16.70 -4.49
CA TYR A 358 -22.43 15.27 -4.36
C TYR A 358 -22.49 14.60 -5.75
N GLN A 359 -21.81 13.47 -5.89
CA GLN A 359 -21.61 12.77 -7.16
C GLN A 359 -20.93 13.64 -8.26
N THR A 360 -19.98 14.48 -7.87
CA THR A 360 -19.11 15.21 -8.80
C THR A 360 -17.66 14.75 -8.66
N ALA A 361 -16.85 15.03 -9.69
CA ALA A 361 -15.41 14.76 -9.67
C ALA A 361 -14.69 15.45 -8.50
N VAL A 362 -15.17 16.62 -8.09
CA VAL A 362 -14.58 17.39 -6.98
C VAL A 362 -14.61 16.60 -5.68
N LEU A 363 -15.78 16.05 -5.32
CA LEU A 363 -15.93 15.32 -4.06
C LEU A 363 -15.14 13.99 -4.09
N LEU A 364 -15.05 13.34 -5.23
CA LEU A 364 -14.23 12.16 -5.42
C LEU A 364 -12.72 12.47 -5.25
N ILE A 365 -12.23 13.57 -5.84
CA ILE A 365 -10.84 14.01 -5.69
C ILE A 365 -10.53 14.38 -4.24
N VAL A 366 -11.48 14.99 -3.52
CA VAL A 366 -11.35 15.27 -2.08
C VAL A 366 -11.19 13.98 -1.28
N ALA A 367 -11.97 12.94 -1.58
CA ALA A 367 -11.81 11.64 -0.92
C ALA A 367 -10.43 11.01 -1.20
N TYR A 368 -9.96 11.07 -2.44
CA TYR A 368 -8.62 10.63 -2.79
C TYR A 368 -7.52 11.43 -2.09
N ALA A 369 -7.72 12.74 -1.94
CA ALA A 369 -6.78 13.58 -1.21
C ALA A 369 -6.70 13.17 0.28
N VAL A 370 -7.81 12.86 0.92
CA VAL A 370 -7.81 12.34 2.30
C VAL A 370 -7.07 11.01 2.39
N LEU A 371 -7.35 10.06 1.50
CA LEU A 371 -6.77 8.72 1.51
C LEU A 371 -5.27 8.71 1.21
N PHE A 372 -4.83 9.51 0.24
CA PHE A 372 -3.52 9.35 -0.39
C PHE A 372 -2.54 10.49 -0.12
N LEU A 373 -2.93 11.51 0.67
CA LEU A 373 -2.01 12.57 1.12
C LEU A 373 -0.71 12.02 1.75
N PRO A 374 -0.76 10.99 2.59
CA PRO A 374 0.45 10.42 3.20
C PRO A 374 1.46 9.88 2.20
N LEU A 375 0.99 9.32 1.07
CA LEU A 375 1.83 8.75 0.02
C LEU A 375 2.68 9.81 -0.70
N ALA A 376 2.23 11.07 -0.72
CA ALA A 376 3.01 12.18 -1.27
C ALA A 376 3.88 12.86 -0.19
N VAL A 377 3.38 13.00 1.05
CA VAL A 377 4.12 13.66 2.14
C VAL A 377 5.40 12.91 2.49
N GLY A 378 5.37 11.57 2.57
CA GLY A 378 6.53 10.75 2.95
C GLY A 378 7.74 10.95 2.03
N PRO A 379 7.64 10.66 0.71
CA PRO A 379 8.74 10.85 -0.23
C PRO A 379 9.19 12.30 -0.40
N ALA A 380 8.25 13.26 -0.38
CA ALA A 380 8.57 14.69 -0.43
C ALA A 380 9.39 15.12 0.77
N ARG A 381 8.97 14.75 1.99
CA ARG A 381 9.71 15.04 3.23
C ARG A 381 11.10 14.40 3.22
N ALA A 382 11.20 13.13 2.84
CA ALA A 382 12.48 12.44 2.77
C ALA A 382 13.45 13.12 1.80
N ALA A 383 12.95 13.64 0.66
CA ALA A 383 13.73 14.38 -0.29
C ALA A 383 14.16 15.75 0.22
N ILE A 384 13.29 16.47 0.95
CA ILE A 384 13.60 17.76 1.55
C ILE A 384 14.65 17.59 2.67
N VAL A 385 14.51 16.59 3.53
CA VAL A 385 15.47 16.31 4.61
C VAL A 385 16.82 15.85 4.07
N SER A 386 16.86 15.16 2.94
CA SER A 386 18.11 14.75 2.28
C SER A 386 18.86 15.90 1.59
N THR A 387 18.23 17.06 1.40
CA THR A 387 18.90 18.26 0.92
C THR A 387 19.83 18.76 2.04
N SER A 388 21.12 18.91 1.73
CA SER A 388 22.13 19.27 2.72
C SER A 388 21.79 20.61 3.40
N ALA A 389 21.86 20.64 4.74
CA ALA A 389 21.71 21.86 5.53
C ALA A 389 22.71 22.95 5.08
N ALA A 390 23.90 22.53 4.63
CA ALA A 390 24.91 23.45 4.08
C ALA A 390 24.41 24.23 2.85
N VAL A 391 23.58 23.62 1.99
CA VAL A 391 22.99 24.32 0.83
C VAL A 391 21.99 25.38 1.28
N ASP A 392 21.20 25.10 2.31
CA ASP A 392 20.29 26.07 2.92
C ASP A 392 21.07 27.23 3.57
N ASP A 393 22.16 26.94 4.28
CA ASP A 393 23.00 27.94 4.93
C ASP A 393 23.70 28.83 3.92
N VAL A 394 24.26 28.26 2.85
CA VAL A 394 24.86 29.06 1.73
C VAL A 394 23.81 29.96 1.07
N SER A 395 22.59 29.48 0.85
CA SER A 395 21.51 30.29 0.28
C SER A 395 21.15 31.48 1.20
N ARG A 396 21.18 31.28 2.51
CA ARG A 396 20.93 32.34 3.51
C ARG A 396 22.07 33.34 3.60
N THR A 397 23.33 32.89 3.56
CA THR A 397 24.47 33.78 3.53
C THR A 397 24.51 34.68 2.27
N LEU A 398 23.94 34.17 1.17
CA LEU A 398 23.71 34.95 -0.06
C LEU A 398 22.48 35.86 -0.01
N GLY A 399 21.88 36.09 1.18
CA GLY A 399 20.78 37.02 1.38
C GLY A 399 19.39 36.49 0.99
N SER A 400 19.23 35.19 0.73
CA SER A 400 17.93 34.62 0.41
C SER A 400 17.11 34.35 1.69
N GLY A 401 15.90 34.91 1.77
CA GLY A 401 14.96 34.58 2.83
C GLY A 401 14.43 33.14 2.74
N PRO A 402 13.89 32.55 3.84
CA PRO A 402 13.49 31.15 3.91
C PRO A 402 12.57 30.69 2.76
N ALA A 403 11.52 31.44 2.46
CA ALA A 403 10.57 31.11 1.39
C ALA A 403 11.22 31.14 -0.01
N ARG A 404 12.20 32.03 -0.23
CA ARG A 404 12.94 32.10 -1.49
C ARG A 404 13.90 30.93 -1.62
N THR A 405 14.58 30.54 -0.54
CA THR A 405 15.43 29.36 -0.47
C THR A 405 14.61 28.10 -0.76
N ASP A 406 13.44 27.93 -0.14
CA ASP A 406 12.57 26.80 -0.41
C ASP A 406 12.18 26.72 -1.88
N ARG A 407 11.71 27.82 -2.46
CA ARG A 407 11.20 27.83 -3.83
C ARG A 407 12.31 27.67 -4.89
N ARG A 408 13.50 28.24 -4.68
CA ARG A 408 14.58 28.30 -5.69
C ARG A 408 15.62 27.19 -5.53
N VAL A 409 15.75 26.63 -4.34
CA VAL A 409 16.81 25.66 -4.02
C VAL A 409 16.20 24.33 -3.53
N THR A 410 15.49 24.34 -2.40
CA THR A 410 15.05 23.11 -1.75
C THR A 410 14.03 22.34 -2.59
N LEU A 411 12.99 23.00 -3.10
CA LEU A 411 11.95 22.34 -3.89
C LEU A 411 12.47 21.79 -5.23
N PRO A 412 13.28 22.51 -6.03
CA PRO A 412 13.89 21.94 -7.23
C PRO A 412 14.76 20.72 -6.95
N LEU A 413 15.55 20.73 -5.87
CA LEU A 413 16.36 19.58 -5.47
C LEU A 413 15.51 18.41 -4.94
N ALA A 414 14.38 18.70 -4.32
CA ALA A 414 13.42 17.69 -3.84
C ALA A 414 12.48 17.17 -4.94
N LEU A 415 12.48 17.76 -6.14
CA LEU A 415 11.56 17.42 -7.23
C LEU A 415 11.51 15.91 -7.57
N PRO A 416 12.62 15.15 -7.59
CA PRO A 416 12.57 13.71 -7.83
C PRO A 416 11.78 12.95 -6.75
N GLY A 417 11.85 13.37 -5.49
CA GLY A 417 11.06 12.76 -4.42
C GLY A 417 9.59 13.16 -4.45
N ILE A 418 9.31 14.42 -4.82
CA ILE A 418 7.93 14.89 -5.02
C ILE A 418 7.29 14.14 -6.20
N ALA A 419 8.02 13.95 -7.31
CA ALA A 419 7.55 13.18 -8.45
C ALA A 419 7.33 11.71 -8.12
N ALA A 420 8.18 11.10 -7.28
CA ALA A 420 7.95 9.76 -6.77
C ALA A 420 6.67 9.68 -5.94
N GLY A 421 6.40 10.68 -5.09
CA GLY A 421 5.13 10.78 -4.36
C GLY A 421 3.92 10.91 -5.29
N ALA A 422 4.02 11.76 -6.32
CA ALA A 422 2.98 11.91 -7.34
C ALA A 422 2.67 10.59 -8.06
N ALA A 423 3.71 9.85 -8.46
CA ALA A 423 3.57 8.55 -9.13
C ALA A 423 2.93 7.49 -8.22
N LEU A 424 3.26 7.48 -6.91
CA LEU A 424 2.62 6.61 -5.93
C LEU A 424 1.13 6.92 -5.78
N VAL A 425 0.78 8.21 -5.69
CA VAL A 425 -0.63 8.65 -5.60
C VAL A 425 -1.37 8.24 -6.87
N PHE A 426 -0.82 8.55 -8.06
CA PHE A 426 -1.42 8.17 -9.34
C PHE A 426 -1.69 6.67 -9.40
N LEU A 427 -0.68 5.84 -9.08
CA LEU A 427 -0.78 4.38 -9.10
C LEU A 427 -1.87 3.87 -8.17
N THR A 428 -1.97 4.47 -6.97
CA THR A 428 -2.93 4.02 -5.97
C THR A 428 -4.35 4.47 -6.31
N VAL A 429 -4.54 5.70 -6.79
CA VAL A 429 -5.83 6.21 -7.27
C VAL A 429 -6.33 5.42 -8.48
N ALA A 430 -5.45 5.11 -9.44
CA ALA A 430 -5.84 4.33 -10.62
C ALA A 430 -6.41 2.94 -10.27
N LYS A 431 -5.99 2.38 -9.13
CA LYS A 431 -6.43 1.08 -8.61
C LYS A 431 -7.50 1.19 -7.52
N GLU A 432 -7.91 2.40 -7.16
CA GLU A 432 -8.87 2.59 -6.08
C GLU A 432 -10.27 2.20 -6.55
N LEU A 433 -10.93 1.33 -5.80
CA LEU A 433 -12.25 0.80 -6.12
C LEU A 433 -13.33 1.26 -5.13
N PRO A 434 -13.23 1.05 -3.80
CA PRO A 434 -14.34 1.24 -2.88
C PRO A 434 -14.83 2.69 -2.75
N ALA A 435 -13.95 3.68 -2.60
CA ALA A 435 -14.36 5.09 -2.53
C ALA A 435 -14.89 5.56 -3.90
N THR A 436 -14.28 5.06 -5.00
CA THR A 436 -14.73 5.35 -6.36
C THR A 436 -16.16 4.86 -6.59
N LEU A 437 -16.49 3.64 -6.19
CA LEU A 437 -17.85 3.07 -6.32
C LEU A 437 -18.92 3.89 -5.58
N MET A 438 -18.54 4.55 -4.48
CA MET A 438 -19.47 5.33 -3.65
C MET A 438 -19.64 6.77 -4.13
N LEU A 439 -18.60 7.38 -4.71
CA LEU A 439 -18.52 8.83 -4.94
C LEU A 439 -18.45 9.22 -6.42
N ARG A 440 -18.21 8.26 -7.34
CA ARG A 440 -18.07 8.59 -8.77
C ARG A 440 -19.28 9.34 -9.31
N PRO A 441 -19.08 10.32 -10.20
CA PRO A 441 -20.15 10.93 -10.95
C PRO A 441 -20.90 9.91 -11.79
N ARG A 442 -22.16 10.15 -12.05
CA ARG A 442 -22.98 9.32 -12.96
C ARG A 442 -22.38 9.33 -14.37
N GLY A 443 -22.19 8.16 -14.95
CA GLY A 443 -21.62 8.02 -16.30
C GLY A 443 -20.10 8.22 -16.38
N ALA A 444 -19.41 8.39 -15.23
CA ALA A 444 -17.96 8.45 -15.17
C ALA A 444 -17.40 7.14 -14.61
N ASP A 445 -17.34 6.14 -15.47
CA ASP A 445 -16.86 4.81 -15.12
C ASP A 445 -15.34 4.73 -15.25
N THR A 446 -14.68 4.12 -14.27
CA THR A 446 -13.24 3.83 -14.29
C THR A 446 -12.99 2.38 -14.63
N LEU A 447 -11.76 2.03 -15.02
CA LEU A 447 -11.37 0.64 -15.27
C LEU A 447 -11.69 -0.28 -14.09
N ALA A 448 -11.46 0.20 -12.86
CA ALA A 448 -11.74 -0.54 -11.63
C ALA A 448 -13.25 -0.78 -11.45
N THR A 449 -14.09 0.23 -11.70
CA THR A 449 -15.55 0.11 -11.54
C THR A 449 -16.20 -0.72 -12.63
N GLU A 450 -15.70 -0.67 -13.88
CA GLU A 450 -16.18 -1.52 -14.97
C GLU A 450 -15.79 -2.98 -14.74
N LEU A 451 -14.53 -3.26 -14.39
CA LEU A 451 -14.10 -4.59 -13.98
C LEU A 451 -14.99 -5.16 -12.87
N TRP A 452 -15.27 -4.35 -11.84
CA TRP A 452 -16.16 -4.73 -10.75
C TRP A 452 -17.57 -5.03 -11.26
N SER A 453 -18.16 -4.15 -12.06
CA SER A 453 -19.53 -4.30 -12.56
C SER A 453 -19.70 -5.57 -13.41
N ALA A 454 -18.75 -5.86 -14.30
CA ALA A 454 -18.76 -7.07 -15.13
C ALA A 454 -18.60 -8.35 -14.30
N THR A 455 -17.72 -8.33 -13.28
CA THR A 455 -17.47 -9.50 -12.43
C THR A 455 -18.64 -9.82 -11.49
N GLN A 456 -19.40 -8.80 -11.04
CA GLN A 456 -20.58 -9.01 -10.19
C GLN A 456 -21.69 -9.79 -10.91
N VAL A 457 -21.79 -9.67 -12.21
CA VAL A 457 -22.76 -10.40 -13.05
C VAL A 457 -22.13 -11.60 -13.75
N LEU A 458 -20.94 -12.06 -13.29
CA LEU A 458 -20.23 -13.24 -13.79
C LEU A 458 -19.80 -13.16 -15.27
N LYS A 459 -19.74 -11.97 -15.86
CA LYS A 459 -19.29 -11.73 -17.22
C LYS A 459 -17.75 -11.61 -17.28
N TYR A 460 -17.08 -12.69 -16.93
CA TYR A 460 -15.62 -12.69 -16.82
C TYR A 460 -14.88 -12.34 -18.12
N GLY A 461 -15.44 -12.70 -19.29
CA GLY A 461 -14.89 -12.30 -20.60
C GLY A 461 -14.96 -10.78 -20.83
N GLU A 462 -16.09 -10.14 -20.47
CA GLU A 462 -16.23 -8.67 -20.58
C GLU A 462 -15.33 -7.92 -19.58
N ALA A 463 -15.00 -8.52 -18.44
CA ALA A 463 -14.13 -7.96 -17.41
C ALA A 463 -12.64 -7.91 -17.85
N ALA A 464 -12.20 -8.86 -18.68
CA ALA A 464 -10.78 -9.05 -19.02
C ALA A 464 -10.11 -7.82 -19.68
N PRO A 465 -10.73 -7.12 -20.68
CA PRO A 465 -10.13 -5.92 -21.26
C PRO A 465 -9.88 -4.80 -20.24
N TYR A 466 -10.80 -4.58 -19.31
CA TYR A 466 -10.66 -3.57 -18.25
C TYR A 466 -9.55 -3.94 -17.26
N ALA A 467 -9.47 -5.23 -16.90
CA ALA A 467 -8.42 -5.73 -16.03
C ALA A 467 -7.02 -5.59 -16.66
N LEU A 468 -6.90 -5.94 -17.96
CA LEU A 468 -5.64 -5.80 -18.70
C LEU A 468 -5.25 -4.32 -18.83
N ALA A 469 -6.18 -3.44 -19.21
CA ALA A 469 -5.94 -2.01 -19.29
C ALA A 469 -5.49 -1.42 -17.95
N LEU A 470 -6.08 -1.87 -16.84
CA LEU A 470 -5.71 -1.43 -15.51
C LEU A 470 -4.28 -1.84 -15.12
N VAL A 471 -3.87 -3.07 -15.44
CA VAL A 471 -2.50 -3.53 -15.25
C VAL A 471 -1.53 -2.69 -16.08
N LEU A 472 -1.85 -2.42 -17.36
CA LEU A 472 -1.01 -1.60 -18.23
C LEU A 472 -0.86 -0.16 -17.72
N VAL A 473 -1.95 0.48 -17.29
CA VAL A 473 -1.91 1.83 -16.67
C VAL A 473 -1.06 1.85 -15.40
N SER A 474 -0.99 0.73 -14.67
CA SER A 474 -0.17 0.60 -13.44
C SER A 474 1.33 0.40 -13.72
N VAL A 475 1.71 -0.09 -14.88
CA VAL A 475 3.12 -0.35 -15.25
C VAL A 475 3.92 0.95 -15.40
N VAL A 476 3.35 1.97 -16.03
CA VAL A 476 4.06 3.24 -16.32
C VAL A 476 4.57 3.93 -15.04
N PRO A 477 3.72 4.20 -14.02
CA PRO A 477 4.19 4.80 -12.77
C PRO A 477 5.20 3.92 -12.03
N THR A 478 5.04 2.59 -12.10
CA THR A 478 5.97 1.65 -11.48
C THR A 478 7.37 1.76 -12.08
N ILE A 479 7.50 1.87 -13.40
CA ILE A 479 8.78 2.09 -14.07
C ILE A 479 9.40 3.44 -13.68
N VAL A 480 8.59 4.49 -13.59
CA VAL A 480 9.05 5.82 -13.16
C VAL A 480 9.61 5.76 -11.74
N LEU A 481 8.92 5.07 -10.83
CA LEU A 481 9.35 4.87 -9.45
C LEU A 481 10.67 4.10 -9.36
N ASP A 482 10.81 2.98 -10.09
CA ASP A 482 12.04 2.19 -10.10
C ASP A 482 13.23 3.03 -10.58
N ARG A 483 13.05 3.79 -11.66
CA ARG A 483 14.10 4.70 -12.17
C ARG A 483 14.48 5.79 -11.17
N ALA A 484 13.49 6.36 -10.46
CA ALA A 484 13.75 7.40 -9.46
C ALA A 484 14.52 6.86 -8.26
N VAL A 485 14.25 5.63 -7.83
CA VAL A 485 14.95 4.94 -6.75
C VAL A 485 16.38 4.59 -7.17
N ARG A 486 16.58 4.01 -8.35
CA ARG A 486 17.92 3.59 -8.86
C ARG A 486 18.88 4.77 -9.04
N ARG A 487 18.39 5.94 -9.45
CA ARG A 487 19.24 7.14 -9.60
C ARG A 487 19.83 7.62 -8.27
N ARG A 488 19.20 7.31 -7.13
CA ARG A 488 19.70 7.69 -5.79
C ARG A 488 20.74 6.70 -5.22
N SER A 489 20.81 5.49 -5.74
CA SER A 489 21.72 4.42 -5.27
C SER A 489 23.07 4.38 -6.02
N VAL A 490 23.36 5.33 -6.90
CA VAL A 490 24.70 5.45 -7.48
C VAL A 490 25.60 6.10 -6.43
N PRO A 491 26.60 5.39 -5.86
CA PRO A 491 27.56 6.00 -4.95
C PRO A 491 28.30 7.09 -5.71
N VAL A 492 28.42 8.28 -5.09
CA VAL A 492 29.36 9.29 -5.53
C VAL A 492 30.74 8.62 -5.57
N ARG A 493 31.28 8.36 -6.75
CA ARG A 493 32.67 7.97 -6.91
C ARG A 493 33.49 9.09 -6.27
N GLU A 494 34.05 8.83 -5.10
CA GLU A 494 35.11 9.69 -4.57
C GLU A 494 36.19 9.77 -5.64
N ALA A 495 36.42 10.96 -6.14
CA ALA A 495 37.58 11.23 -6.99
C ALA A 495 38.83 10.85 -6.19
N PRO A 496 39.81 10.11 -6.77
CA PRO A 496 41.03 9.82 -6.07
C PRO A 496 41.67 11.13 -5.65
N VAL A 497 41.88 11.30 -4.34
CA VAL A 497 42.72 12.38 -3.81
C VAL A 497 44.11 12.06 -4.30
N GLU A 498 44.54 12.75 -5.36
CA GLU A 498 45.98 12.81 -5.72
C GLU A 498 46.70 13.43 -4.53
N VAL A 499 47.34 12.61 -3.73
CA VAL A 499 48.35 13.04 -2.77
C VAL A 499 49.57 13.46 -3.59
N ALA A 500 49.67 14.76 -3.84
CA ALA A 500 50.89 15.33 -4.36
C ALA A 500 52.02 15.09 -3.35
N SER A 501 52.97 14.24 -3.74
CA SER A 501 54.26 14.00 -3.07
C SER A 501 55.22 15.15 -3.29
#